data_b7b05c04d3178007b444ea577886a81f
#
_entry.id   b7b05c04d3178007b444ea577886a81f
#
_cell.length_a   1.000
_cell.length_b   1.000
_cell.length_c   1.000
_cell.angle_alpha   90.00
_cell.angle_beta   90.00
_cell.angle_gamma   90.00
#
_symmetry.space_group_name_H-M   'P 1'
#
loop_
_entity.id
_entity.type
_entity.pdbx_description
1 polymer ?
#
loop_
_entity_poly.entity_id
_entity_poly.type
_entity_poly.pdbx_seq_one_letter_code
_entity_poly.pdbx_strand_id
1 'polypeptide(L)'
;MNTGKKIKLIRTFRGLTQKELGEACGIHEVAIRKYELGKNLPKPEQLRKIADALGVNVNSLMEFDIETDGDVLPLLFAIDETFDISIKDLDGEPGIFFSNKNLVQFFKDWQAMKELLDNGSQTQDNYEIWKTIRPSVTKVTHE
;
A
#
# COMPACT_ATOMS: atom_id res chain seq x y z
N MET A 1 -7.49 -4.79 4.94
CA MET A 1 -6.76 -6.10 4.87
C MET A 1 -5.55 -6.01 5.76
N ASN A 2 -5.31 -7.01 6.63
CA ASN A 2 -4.18 -7.01 7.55
C ASN A 2 -2.85 -7.38 6.87
N THR A 3 -1.73 -7.07 7.52
CA THR A 3 -0.36 -7.31 7.02
C THR A 3 -0.15 -8.76 6.56
N GLY A 4 -0.56 -9.75 7.34
CA GLY A 4 -0.39 -11.16 6.98
C GLY A 4 -1.14 -11.57 5.70
N LYS A 5 -2.37 -11.10 5.56
CA LYS A 5 -3.15 -11.32 4.33
C LYS A 5 -2.54 -10.63 3.11
N LYS A 6 -1.99 -9.42 3.27
CA LYS A 6 -1.27 -8.72 2.19
C LYS A 6 -0.01 -9.48 1.77
N ILE A 7 0.80 -9.95 2.73
CA ILE A 7 1.98 -10.78 2.45
C ILE A 7 1.58 -12.02 1.65
N LYS A 8 0.58 -12.78 2.12
CA LYS A 8 0.10 -13.98 1.43
C LYS A 8 -0.39 -13.67 0.02
N LEU A 9 -1.19 -12.62 -0.16
CA LEU A 9 -1.76 -12.24 -1.44
C LEU A 9 -0.66 -11.93 -2.47
N ILE A 10 0.31 -11.10 -2.10
CA ILE A 10 1.40 -10.71 -3.01
C ILE A 10 2.37 -11.86 -3.26
N ARG A 11 2.69 -12.66 -2.23
CA ARG A 11 3.49 -13.88 -2.40
C ARG A 11 2.85 -14.82 -3.43
N THR A 12 1.56 -15.09 -3.29
CA THR A 12 0.82 -15.95 -4.20
C THR A 12 0.76 -15.38 -5.60
N PHE A 13 0.52 -14.08 -5.72
CA PHE A 13 0.54 -13.37 -7.00
C PHE A 13 1.92 -13.46 -7.70
N ARG A 14 3.02 -13.43 -6.93
CA ARG A 14 4.39 -13.63 -7.44
C ARG A 14 4.71 -15.10 -7.73
N GLY A 15 3.81 -16.05 -7.44
CA GLY A 15 4.01 -17.47 -7.64
C GLY A 15 4.99 -18.12 -6.64
N LEU A 16 5.29 -17.46 -5.51
CA LEU A 16 6.22 -17.95 -4.52
C LEU A 16 5.54 -18.85 -3.47
N THR A 17 6.23 -19.91 -3.06
CA THR A 17 5.89 -20.66 -1.85
C THR A 17 6.30 -19.91 -0.59
N GLN A 18 5.79 -20.31 0.57
CA GLN A 18 6.23 -19.75 1.87
C GLN A 18 7.73 -19.98 2.10
N LYS A 19 8.25 -21.13 1.65
CA LYS A 19 9.65 -21.48 1.74
C LYS A 19 10.51 -20.57 0.86
N GLU A 20 10.16 -20.39 -0.41
CA GLU A 20 10.89 -19.52 -1.34
C GLU A 20 10.89 -18.05 -0.88
N LEU A 21 9.77 -17.53 -0.37
CA LEU A 21 9.75 -16.20 0.23
C LEU A 21 10.66 -16.14 1.45
N GLY A 22 10.63 -17.16 2.32
CA GLY A 22 11.47 -17.24 3.50
C GLY A 22 12.97 -17.22 3.14
N GLU A 23 13.36 -18.01 2.15
CA GLU A 23 14.74 -18.06 1.61
C GLU A 23 15.16 -16.71 1.03
N ALA A 24 14.28 -16.05 0.25
CA ALA A 24 14.57 -14.75 -0.37
C ALA A 24 14.77 -13.63 0.66
N CYS A 25 14.09 -13.65 1.79
CA CYS A 25 14.19 -12.62 2.82
C CYS A 25 15.00 -13.04 4.06
N GLY A 26 15.57 -14.25 4.08
CA GLY A 26 16.34 -14.77 5.23
C GLY A 26 15.49 -15.01 6.48
N ILE A 27 14.22 -15.38 6.30
CA ILE A 27 13.26 -15.67 7.38
C ILE A 27 12.79 -17.12 7.23
N HIS A 28 12.79 -17.89 8.33
CA HIS A 28 12.34 -19.26 8.28
C HIS A 28 10.86 -19.37 7.83
N GLU A 29 10.54 -20.36 6.99
CA GLU A 29 9.19 -20.55 6.43
C GLU A 29 8.08 -20.63 7.48
N VAL A 30 8.38 -21.22 8.67
CA VAL A 30 7.42 -21.30 9.78
C VAL A 30 7.03 -19.90 10.28
N ALA A 31 7.98 -18.93 10.27
CA ALA A 31 7.68 -17.55 10.64
C ALA A 31 6.83 -16.87 9.57
N ILE A 32 7.13 -17.07 8.29
CA ILE A 32 6.29 -16.58 7.18
C ILE A 32 4.86 -17.10 7.33
N ARG A 33 4.70 -18.41 7.57
CA ARG A 33 3.38 -19.01 7.82
C ARG A 33 2.65 -18.38 9.00
N LYS A 34 3.34 -18.12 10.12
CA LYS A 34 2.74 -17.47 11.30
C LYS A 34 2.29 -16.05 11.00
N TYR A 35 3.06 -15.29 10.19
CA TYR A 35 2.69 -13.95 9.75
C TYR A 35 1.44 -13.99 8.87
N GLU A 36 1.40 -14.85 7.86
CA GLU A 36 0.26 -15.00 6.95
C GLU A 36 -1.03 -15.43 7.66
N LEU A 37 -0.91 -16.21 8.73
CA LEU A 37 -2.05 -16.62 9.58
C LEU A 37 -2.45 -15.57 10.61
N GLY A 38 -1.72 -14.44 10.71
CA GLY A 38 -1.96 -13.42 11.72
C GLY A 38 -1.65 -13.84 13.16
N LYS A 39 -0.93 -14.97 13.34
CA LYS A 39 -0.52 -15.46 14.65
C LYS A 39 0.60 -14.64 15.28
N ASN A 40 1.43 -14.05 14.43
CA ASN A 40 2.50 -13.13 14.80
C ASN A 40 2.53 -11.97 13.81
N LEU A 41 2.97 -10.81 14.26
CA LEU A 41 3.31 -9.69 13.40
C LEU A 41 4.82 -9.67 13.13
N PRO A 42 5.26 -9.46 11.88
CA PRO A 42 6.67 -9.25 11.60
C PRO A 42 7.15 -7.96 12.27
N LYS A 43 8.35 -7.99 12.85
CA LYS A 43 9.00 -6.77 13.32
C LYS A 43 9.32 -5.85 12.13
N PRO A 44 9.50 -4.53 12.34
CA PRO A 44 9.75 -3.58 11.25
C PRO A 44 10.88 -3.98 10.30
N GLU A 45 11.98 -4.50 10.83
CA GLU A 45 13.11 -4.99 10.02
C GLU A 45 12.72 -6.21 9.16
N GLN A 46 11.97 -7.15 9.72
CA GLN A 46 11.50 -8.33 9.01
C GLN A 46 10.50 -7.96 7.92
N LEU A 47 9.60 -6.99 8.22
CA LEU A 47 8.63 -6.49 7.25
C LEU A 47 9.32 -5.83 6.05
N ARG A 48 10.42 -5.09 6.27
CA ARG A 48 11.24 -4.52 5.18
C ARG A 48 11.85 -5.61 4.31
N LYS A 49 12.47 -6.65 4.90
CA LYS A 49 13.04 -7.78 4.15
C LYS A 49 11.98 -8.50 3.32
N ILE A 50 10.78 -8.68 3.86
CA ILE A 50 9.65 -9.29 3.14
C ILE A 50 9.20 -8.37 1.99
N ALA A 51 9.07 -7.07 2.23
CA ALA A 51 8.69 -6.11 1.20
C ALA A 51 9.69 -6.08 0.05
N ASP A 52 10.99 -6.06 0.36
CA ASP A 52 12.09 -6.10 -0.62
C ASP A 52 12.03 -7.39 -1.45
N ALA A 53 11.86 -8.55 -0.81
CA ALA A 53 11.73 -9.84 -1.49
C ALA A 53 10.49 -9.93 -2.39
N LEU A 54 9.40 -9.27 -2.01
CA LEU A 54 8.16 -9.19 -2.80
C LEU A 54 8.19 -8.08 -3.86
N GLY A 55 9.18 -7.17 -3.81
CA GLY A 55 9.29 -6.03 -4.73
C GLY A 55 8.18 -4.99 -4.54
N VAL A 56 7.80 -4.71 -3.28
CA VAL A 56 6.78 -3.72 -2.94
C VAL A 56 7.27 -2.70 -1.92
N ASN A 57 6.59 -1.56 -1.84
CA ASN A 57 6.86 -0.59 -0.77
C ASN A 57 6.45 -1.17 0.59
N VAL A 58 7.32 -1.04 1.59
CA VAL A 58 7.05 -1.58 2.95
C VAL A 58 5.75 -1.01 3.54
N ASN A 59 5.46 0.26 3.29
CA ASN A 59 4.22 0.90 3.77
C ASN A 59 2.96 0.27 3.15
N SER A 60 3.07 -0.33 1.95
CA SER A 60 1.95 -1.04 1.31
C SER A 60 1.57 -2.32 2.06
N LEU A 61 2.49 -2.91 2.83
CA LEU A 61 2.23 -4.09 3.66
C LEU A 61 1.73 -3.74 5.06
N MET A 62 1.91 -2.48 5.51
CA MET A 62 1.50 -2.04 6.84
C MET A 62 -0.02 -1.96 6.95
N GLU A 63 -0.50 -2.09 8.19
CA GLU A 63 -1.84 -1.70 8.58
C GLU A 63 -1.80 -0.28 9.13
N PHE A 64 -2.82 0.50 8.77
CA PHE A 64 -3.05 1.82 9.34
C PHE A 64 -4.35 1.73 10.12
N ASP A 65 -4.26 2.02 11.40
CA ASP A 65 -5.40 2.04 12.31
C ASP A 65 -6.06 3.42 12.20
N ILE A 66 -7.03 3.53 11.31
CA ILE A 66 -7.77 4.77 11.05
C ILE A 66 -9.24 4.48 11.34
N GLU A 67 -9.73 4.98 12.47
CA GLU A 67 -11.11 4.78 12.92
C GLU A 67 -11.90 6.10 12.95
N THR A 68 -11.19 7.22 13.07
CA THR A 68 -11.80 8.55 13.23
C THR A 68 -11.21 9.56 12.26
N ASP A 69 -11.90 10.67 12.02
CA ASP A 69 -11.38 11.84 11.31
C ASP A 69 -10.14 12.43 11.99
N GLY A 70 -10.05 12.33 13.32
CA GLY A 70 -8.85 12.70 14.07
C GLY A 70 -7.60 11.92 13.69
N ASP A 71 -7.74 10.68 13.21
CA ASP A 71 -6.62 9.85 12.74
C ASP A 71 -6.17 10.24 11.32
N VAL A 72 -7.08 10.82 10.52
CA VAL A 72 -6.79 11.23 9.14
C VAL A 72 -6.03 12.55 9.09
N LEU A 73 -6.37 13.52 9.94
CA LEU A 73 -5.81 14.88 9.88
C LEU A 73 -4.28 14.92 10.01
N PRO A 74 -3.62 14.22 10.96
CA PRO A 74 -2.16 14.19 11.04
C PRO A 74 -1.49 13.63 9.77
N LEU A 75 -2.13 12.67 9.10
CA LEU A 75 -1.63 12.11 7.84
C LEU A 75 -1.70 13.15 6.71
N LEU A 76 -2.80 13.89 6.63
CA LEU A 76 -2.95 14.96 5.65
C LEU A 76 -1.94 16.09 5.89
N PHE A 77 -1.67 16.48 7.13
CA PHE A 77 -0.66 17.47 7.47
C PHE A 77 0.76 17.00 7.09
N ALA A 78 1.10 15.73 7.38
CA ALA A 78 2.38 15.18 6.98
C ALA A 78 2.53 15.10 5.45
N ILE A 79 1.43 14.86 4.73
CA ILE A 79 1.42 14.90 3.26
C ILE A 79 1.65 16.33 2.77
N ASP A 80 0.97 17.33 3.36
CA ASP A 80 1.13 18.74 3.00
C ASP A 80 2.57 19.24 3.20
N GLU A 81 3.20 18.89 4.31
CA GLU A 81 4.61 19.20 4.59
C GLU A 81 5.58 18.65 3.53
N THR A 82 5.20 17.57 2.84
CA THR A 82 6.07 16.88 1.86
C THR A 82 5.74 17.24 0.41
N PHE A 83 4.47 17.41 0.07
CA PHE A 83 3.99 17.44 -1.31
C PHE A 83 3.32 18.76 -1.73
N ASP A 84 3.26 19.76 -0.87
CA ASP A 84 2.66 21.06 -1.18
C ASP A 84 1.25 20.90 -1.79
N ILE A 85 0.29 20.48 -0.97
CA ILE A 85 -1.10 20.37 -1.38
C ILE A 85 -1.80 21.72 -1.40
N SER A 86 -2.84 21.85 -2.22
CA SER A 86 -3.69 23.04 -2.21
C SER A 86 -5.14 22.65 -1.91
N ILE A 87 -5.82 23.47 -1.13
CA ILE A 87 -7.26 23.35 -0.88
C ILE A 87 -7.97 24.31 -1.85
N LYS A 88 -8.87 23.77 -2.68
CA LYS A 88 -9.64 24.56 -3.66
C LYS A 88 -11.11 24.25 -3.52
N ASP A 89 -11.94 25.26 -3.77
CA ASP A 89 -13.39 25.09 -3.83
C ASP A 89 -13.80 24.42 -5.15
N LEU A 90 -14.68 23.43 -5.03
CA LEU A 90 -15.34 22.73 -6.14
C LEU A 90 -16.85 22.82 -5.89
N ASP A 91 -17.50 23.78 -6.54
CA ASP A 91 -18.95 23.97 -6.46
C ASP A 91 -19.49 24.09 -5.01
N GLY A 92 -18.75 24.77 -4.15
CA GLY A 92 -19.09 24.98 -2.75
C GLY A 92 -18.53 23.95 -1.76
N GLU A 93 -17.79 22.94 -2.26
CA GLU A 93 -17.14 21.91 -1.43
C GLU A 93 -15.60 22.01 -1.54
N PRO A 94 -14.87 22.01 -0.41
CA PRO A 94 -13.42 22.04 -0.44
C PRO A 94 -12.84 20.71 -0.92
N GLY A 95 -11.90 20.78 -1.86
CA GLY A 95 -11.17 19.62 -2.38
C GLY A 95 -9.66 19.77 -2.19
N ILE A 96 -8.97 18.65 -2.00
CA ILE A 96 -7.51 18.59 -1.90
C ILE A 96 -6.92 18.34 -3.29
N PHE A 97 -5.93 19.15 -3.68
CA PHE A 97 -5.26 19.05 -4.97
C PHE A 97 -3.75 18.92 -4.79
N PHE A 98 -3.15 18.09 -5.62
CA PHE A 98 -1.72 17.88 -5.68
C PHE A 98 -1.15 18.48 -6.96
N SER A 99 -0.03 19.21 -6.85
CA SER A 99 0.74 19.70 -8.00
C SER A 99 1.73 18.65 -8.53
N ASN A 100 2.12 17.68 -7.70
CA ASN A 100 3.04 16.61 -8.06
C ASN A 100 2.46 15.73 -9.17
N LYS A 101 3.11 15.71 -10.36
CA LYS A 101 2.64 15.01 -11.56
C LYS A 101 2.47 13.50 -11.36
N ASN A 102 3.33 12.88 -10.55
CA ASN A 102 3.26 11.44 -10.27
C ASN A 102 2.02 11.11 -9.42
N LEU A 103 1.71 11.95 -8.43
CA LEU A 103 0.50 11.78 -7.62
C LEU A 103 -0.76 12.05 -8.44
N VAL A 104 -0.76 13.08 -9.29
CA VAL A 104 -1.88 13.36 -10.20
C VAL A 104 -2.15 12.17 -11.12
N GLN A 105 -1.11 11.58 -11.71
CA GLN A 105 -1.27 10.39 -12.54
C GLN A 105 -1.76 9.19 -11.72
N PHE A 106 -1.23 9.01 -10.51
CA PHE A 106 -1.69 7.96 -9.61
C PHE A 106 -3.18 8.09 -9.28
N PHE A 107 -3.69 9.30 -9.02
CA PHE A 107 -5.12 9.51 -8.77
C PHE A 107 -5.99 9.17 -9.97
N LYS A 108 -5.53 9.47 -11.20
CA LYS A 108 -6.23 9.06 -12.44
C LYS A 108 -6.29 7.53 -12.55
N ASP A 109 -5.16 6.86 -12.31
CA ASP A 109 -5.09 5.40 -12.34
C ASP A 109 -6.01 4.79 -11.26
N TRP A 110 -6.04 5.41 -10.08
CA TRP A 110 -6.87 4.95 -8.97
C TRP A 110 -8.36 5.13 -9.25
N GLN A 111 -8.75 6.25 -9.81
CA GLN A 111 -10.13 6.48 -10.26
C GLN A 111 -10.55 5.39 -11.26
N ALA A 112 -9.75 5.14 -12.29
CA ALA A 112 -10.03 4.10 -13.28
C ALA A 112 -10.16 2.71 -12.64
N MET A 113 -9.30 2.36 -11.69
CA MET A 113 -9.38 1.08 -10.98
C MET A 113 -10.63 0.96 -10.11
N LYS A 114 -11.08 2.05 -9.48
CA LYS A 114 -12.34 2.06 -8.73
C LYS A 114 -13.55 1.86 -9.65
N GLU A 115 -13.57 2.51 -10.80
CA GLU A 115 -14.62 2.34 -11.81
C GLU A 115 -14.69 0.89 -12.32
N LEU A 116 -13.54 0.23 -12.55
CA LEU A 116 -13.48 -1.17 -12.96
C LEU A 116 -13.97 -2.11 -11.83
N LEU A 117 -13.71 -1.77 -10.59
CA LEU A 117 -14.22 -2.53 -9.44
C LEU A 117 -15.75 -2.36 -9.32
N ASP A 118 -16.24 -1.14 -9.39
CA ASP A 118 -17.66 -0.79 -9.22
C ASP A 118 -18.55 -1.42 -10.31
N ASN A 119 -18.06 -1.49 -11.55
CA ASN A 119 -18.77 -2.10 -12.67
C ASN A 119 -18.55 -3.62 -12.79
N GLY A 120 -17.82 -4.24 -11.88
CA GLY A 120 -17.56 -5.68 -11.86
C GLY A 120 -16.53 -6.18 -12.89
N SER A 121 -15.85 -5.30 -13.62
CA SER A 121 -14.79 -5.67 -14.56
C SER A 121 -13.49 -6.07 -13.87
N GLN A 122 -13.36 -5.79 -12.58
CA GLN A 122 -12.22 -6.15 -11.76
C GLN A 122 -12.68 -6.78 -10.45
N THR A 123 -11.88 -7.72 -9.90
CA THR A 123 -12.15 -8.37 -8.61
C THR A 123 -11.56 -7.57 -7.45
N GLN A 124 -12.11 -7.76 -6.24
CA GLN A 124 -11.57 -7.16 -5.02
C GLN A 124 -10.10 -7.59 -4.79
N ASP A 125 -9.77 -8.85 -5.02
CA ASP A 125 -8.40 -9.35 -4.86
C ASP A 125 -7.41 -8.68 -5.82
N ASN A 126 -7.79 -8.51 -7.08
CA ASN A 126 -6.96 -7.79 -8.05
C ASN A 126 -6.80 -6.30 -7.69
N TYR A 127 -7.84 -5.68 -7.15
CA TYR A 127 -7.75 -4.31 -6.63
C TYR A 127 -6.81 -4.21 -5.43
N GLU A 128 -6.85 -5.17 -4.49
CA GLU A 128 -5.91 -5.23 -3.35
C GLU A 128 -4.46 -5.47 -3.82
N ILE A 129 -4.25 -6.33 -4.82
CA ILE A 129 -2.94 -6.52 -5.45
C ILE A 129 -2.44 -5.21 -6.06
N TRP A 130 -3.29 -4.54 -6.85
CA TRP A 130 -2.94 -3.26 -7.46
C TRP A 130 -2.56 -2.20 -6.43
N LYS A 131 -3.35 -2.01 -5.37
CA LYS A 131 -3.05 -1.07 -4.28
C LYS A 131 -1.71 -1.35 -3.59
N THR A 132 -1.32 -2.62 -3.50
CA THR A 132 -0.09 -3.02 -2.82
C THR A 132 1.14 -2.85 -3.70
N ILE A 133 1.02 -3.13 -5.00
CA ILE A 133 2.14 -3.08 -5.96
C ILE A 133 2.34 -1.68 -6.54
N ARG A 134 1.25 -0.94 -6.77
CA ARG A 134 1.28 0.36 -7.46
C ARG A 134 2.15 1.43 -6.79
N PRO A 135 2.19 1.55 -5.44
CA PRO A 135 3.12 2.47 -4.80
C PRO A 135 4.58 2.11 -5.12
N SER A 136 5.27 3.01 -5.79
CA SER A 136 6.68 2.86 -6.14
C SER A 136 7.58 2.88 -4.90
N VAL A 137 8.71 2.18 -4.95
CA VAL A 137 9.80 2.30 -3.96
C VAL A 137 10.72 3.49 -4.26
N THR A 138 10.49 4.21 -5.35
CA THR A 138 11.31 5.36 -5.76
C THR A 138 11.14 6.49 -4.76
N LYS A 139 12.25 7.01 -4.24
CA LYS A 139 12.25 8.18 -3.37
C LYS A 139 11.75 9.41 -4.13
N VAL A 140 10.98 10.27 -3.47
CA VAL A 140 10.63 11.59 -3.98
C VAL A 140 11.92 12.41 -4.07
N THR A 141 12.31 12.78 -5.28
CA THR A 141 13.35 13.80 -5.48
C THR A 141 12.66 15.16 -5.40
N HIS A 142 13.02 15.96 -4.40
CA HIS A 142 12.64 17.36 -4.36
C HIS A 142 13.51 18.09 -5.41
N GLU A 143 12.92 18.41 -6.55
CA GLU A 143 13.47 19.39 -7.49
C GLU A 143 12.93 20.77 -7.16
#